data_dad1bb8091d66d25b4635bfad32fa804
#
_entry.id   dad1bb8091d66d25b4635bfad32fa804
#
_cell.length_a   1.000
_cell.length_b   1.000
_cell.length_c   1.000
_cell.angle_alpha   90.00
_cell.angle_beta   90.00
_cell.angle_gamma   90.00
#
_symmetry.space_group_name_H-M   'P 1'
#
loop_
_entity.id
_entity.type
_entity.pdbx_description
1 polymer ?
#
loop_
_entity_poly.entity_id
_entity_poly.type
_entity_poly.pdbx_seq_one_letter_code
_entity_poly.pdbx_strand_id
1 'polypeptide(L)'
;MMCLFAQTADGQEAASGIESSSDHPPEIYGAIYVLGSLAKNRNLDLGGEALPSTTVRDGAGGGFRAGVFPAFTGYMVGIQAESFGLGHEVNAPASMGSSGIQSGRGTLLAWTTMVSLLVQYPGTLMRPYVGVGVGWSSSFLLDTQLMKGSVTQTGTLRDTSAAFQYVAGLRAHVTESVFVFGEYKYFASRYQWGGSLDPSLDFRTQIVAIGVGLSFK
;
A
#
# COMPACT_ATOMS: atom_id res chain seq x y z
N MET A 1 25.57 -37.28 -75.43
CA MET A 1 26.35 -37.39 -74.20
C MET A 1 25.88 -36.29 -73.29
N MET A 2 24.95 -36.64 -72.36
CA MET A 2 24.14 -35.70 -71.58
C MET A 2 24.54 -35.87 -70.15
N CYS A 3 25.22 -34.92 -69.54
CA CYS A 3 25.54 -34.94 -68.12
C CYS A 3 24.39 -34.24 -67.33
N LEU A 4 23.71 -35.04 -66.55
CA LEU A 4 22.76 -34.54 -65.51
C LEU A 4 23.57 -34.06 -64.29
N PHE A 5 23.39 -32.78 -63.94
CA PHE A 5 23.79 -32.27 -62.66
C PHE A 5 22.61 -32.42 -61.68
N ALA A 6 22.78 -33.27 -60.71
CA ALA A 6 21.90 -33.36 -59.56
C ALA A 6 22.27 -32.25 -58.58
N GLN A 7 21.35 -31.32 -58.33
CA GLN A 7 21.46 -30.31 -57.31
C GLN A 7 20.84 -30.86 -56.02
N THR A 8 21.67 -31.15 -55.06
CA THR A 8 21.22 -31.43 -53.67
C THR A 8 20.81 -30.13 -53.00
N ALA A 9 19.54 -29.99 -52.68
CA ALA A 9 19.04 -28.92 -51.86
C ALA A 9 19.37 -29.25 -50.39
N ASP A 10 20.40 -28.60 -49.84
CA ASP A 10 20.62 -28.54 -48.42
C ASP A 10 19.52 -27.67 -47.80
N GLY A 11 18.57 -28.35 -47.17
CA GLY A 11 17.59 -27.72 -46.29
C GLY A 11 18.29 -27.23 -45.01
N GLN A 12 18.68 -25.98 -45.01
CA GLN A 12 19.14 -25.32 -43.79
C GLN A 12 17.93 -25.03 -42.96
N GLU A 13 17.69 -25.93 -41.96
CA GLU A 13 16.78 -25.73 -40.87
C GLU A 13 17.22 -24.47 -40.12
N ALA A 14 16.52 -23.39 -40.39
CA ALA A 14 16.55 -22.21 -39.50
C ALA A 14 15.91 -22.58 -38.20
N ALA A 15 16.68 -23.23 -37.32
CA ALA A 15 16.35 -23.29 -35.92
C ALA A 15 16.36 -21.84 -35.40
N SER A 16 15.19 -21.21 -35.42
CA SER A 16 14.96 -19.98 -34.69
C SER A 16 15.20 -20.29 -33.21
N GLY A 17 16.41 -20.01 -32.77
CA GLY A 17 16.74 -19.96 -31.37
C GLY A 17 15.84 -18.91 -30.71
N ILE A 18 14.81 -19.36 -30.05
CA ILE A 18 14.18 -18.59 -28.99
C ILE A 18 15.28 -18.52 -27.94
N GLU A 19 16.11 -17.48 -28.02
CA GLU A 19 16.98 -17.11 -26.90
C GLU A 19 16.08 -16.94 -25.71
N SER A 20 16.16 -17.93 -24.81
CA SER A 20 15.45 -17.86 -23.55
C SER A 20 16.00 -16.64 -22.80
N SER A 21 15.20 -15.61 -22.67
CA SER A 21 15.51 -14.38 -21.94
C SER A 21 15.65 -14.63 -20.42
N SER A 22 15.93 -15.87 -20.03
CA SER A 22 15.97 -16.33 -18.64
C SER A 22 17.36 -16.22 -17.99
N ASP A 23 18.38 -15.76 -18.70
CA ASP A 23 19.76 -15.73 -18.18
C ASP A 23 20.09 -14.49 -17.33
N HIS A 24 19.18 -13.54 -17.24
CA HIS A 24 19.39 -12.35 -16.42
C HIS A 24 18.74 -12.55 -15.04
N PRO A 25 19.48 -12.29 -13.93
CA PRO A 25 18.90 -12.42 -12.60
C PRO A 25 17.76 -11.39 -12.39
N PRO A 26 16.78 -11.73 -11.55
CA PRO A 26 15.73 -10.78 -11.19
C PRO A 26 16.33 -9.60 -10.39
N GLU A 27 15.75 -8.43 -10.55
CA GLU A 27 16.06 -7.30 -9.68
C GLU A 27 15.29 -7.46 -8.36
N ILE A 28 16.02 -7.68 -7.26
CA ILE A 28 15.47 -7.75 -5.90
C ILE A 28 15.80 -6.44 -5.18
N TYR A 29 14.87 -5.90 -4.43
CA TYR A 29 15.12 -4.68 -3.67
C TYR A 29 14.48 -4.72 -2.29
N GLY A 30 15.09 -3.95 -1.37
CA GLY A 30 14.53 -3.63 -0.06
C GLY A 30 14.64 -2.13 0.21
N ALA A 31 13.69 -1.57 0.96
CA ALA A 31 13.70 -0.15 1.29
C ALA A 31 13.02 0.12 2.64
N ILE A 32 13.42 1.22 3.26
CA ILE A 32 12.78 1.81 4.43
C ILE A 32 12.29 3.21 4.08
N TYR A 33 11.24 3.67 4.76
CA TYR A 33 10.66 4.97 4.46
C TYR A 33 9.92 5.57 5.64
N VAL A 34 9.79 6.88 5.61
CA VAL A 34 8.86 7.65 6.43
C VAL A 34 7.67 8.05 5.58
N LEU A 35 6.53 8.26 6.22
CA LEU A 35 5.31 8.64 5.54
C LEU A 35 4.51 9.64 6.35
N GLY A 36 3.80 10.50 5.63
CA GLY A 36 2.78 11.39 6.15
C GLY A 36 1.44 11.07 5.49
N SER A 37 0.37 11.08 6.26
CA SER A 37 -0.96 10.89 5.71
C SER A 37 -1.81 12.13 5.88
N LEU A 38 -2.51 12.48 4.81
CA LEU A 38 -3.49 13.56 4.76
C LEU A 38 -4.87 12.94 4.96
N ALA A 39 -5.31 12.89 6.20
CA ALA A 39 -6.63 12.36 6.51
C ALA A 39 -7.71 13.39 6.14
N LYS A 40 -8.76 12.94 5.44
CA LYS A 40 -9.96 13.76 5.25
C LYS A 40 -10.92 13.47 6.41
N ASN A 41 -11.62 14.52 6.84
CA ASN A 41 -12.71 14.38 7.81
C ASN A 41 -13.67 13.27 7.39
N ARG A 42 -13.93 12.34 8.29
CA ARG A 42 -14.84 11.21 8.09
C ARG A 42 -15.78 11.11 9.27
N ASN A 43 -16.96 10.59 9.05
CA ASN A 43 -17.90 10.34 10.12
C ASN A 43 -17.48 9.05 10.85
N LEU A 44 -17.34 9.12 12.15
CA LEU A 44 -17.29 7.96 13.03
C LEU A 44 -18.74 7.48 13.23
N ASP A 45 -19.00 6.21 12.98
CA ASP A 45 -20.31 5.62 13.22
C ASP A 45 -20.32 4.93 14.60
N LEU A 46 -21.33 5.23 15.38
CA LEU A 46 -21.57 4.59 16.69
C LEU A 46 -22.91 3.83 16.65
N GLY A 47 -22.83 2.53 16.37
CA GLY A 47 -24.01 1.66 16.33
C GLY A 47 -25.08 2.13 15.34
N GLY A 48 -24.66 2.45 14.10
CA GLY A 48 -25.53 2.87 13.00
C GLY A 48 -25.89 4.36 12.96
N GLU A 49 -25.31 5.18 13.85
CA GLU A 49 -25.51 6.64 13.87
C GLU A 49 -24.19 7.37 13.64
N ALA A 50 -24.11 8.12 12.54
CA ALA A 50 -22.91 8.84 12.17
C ALA A 50 -22.70 10.08 13.04
N LEU A 51 -21.52 10.22 13.66
CA LEU A 51 -21.09 11.42 14.37
C LEU A 51 -20.67 12.47 13.33
N PRO A 52 -21.41 13.57 13.18
CA PRO A 52 -21.03 14.65 12.28
C PRO A 52 -19.74 15.32 12.80
N SER A 53 -18.95 15.84 11.87
CA SER A 53 -17.74 16.63 12.17
C SER A 53 -16.62 15.86 12.90
N THR A 54 -16.54 14.53 12.76
CA THR A 54 -15.36 13.80 13.23
C THR A 54 -14.13 14.28 12.48
N THR A 55 -13.14 14.77 13.20
CA THR A 55 -11.85 15.19 12.65
C THR A 55 -10.83 14.12 12.91
N VAL A 56 -10.28 13.56 11.84
CA VAL A 56 -9.07 12.73 11.89
C VAL A 56 -7.92 13.64 11.49
N ARG A 57 -6.98 13.89 12.40
CA ARG A 57 -5.82 14.73 12.10
C ARG A 57 -4.86 14.01 11.18
N ASP A 58 -4.05 14.80 10.48
CA ASP A 58 -2.95 14.26 9.68
C ASP A 58 -2.05 13.39 10.53
N GLY A 59 -1.63 12.28 9.97
CA GLY A 59 -0.84 11.28 10.67
C GLY A 59 0.57 11.16 10.10
N ALA A 60 1.44 10.59 10.90
CA ALA A 60 2.79 10.25 10.49
C ALA A 60 3.11 8.80 10.82
N GLY A 61 4.10 8.26 10.14
CA GLY A 61 4.51 6.89 10.37
C GLY A 61 5.75 6.50 9.58
N GLY A 62 5.97 5.21 9.49
CA GLY A 62 7.08 4.66 8.73
C GLY A 62 6.85 3.21 8.39
N GLY A 63 7.69 2.69 7.51
CA GLY A 63 7.56 1.32 7.07
C GLY A 63 8.79 0.80 6.34
N PHE A 64 8.68 -0.43 5.95
CA PHE A 64 9.68 -1.12 5.13
C PHE A 64 8.97 -1.92 4.03
N ARG A 65 9.71 -2.18 2.97
CA ARG A 65 9.22 -2.97 1.83
C ARG A 65 10.34 -3.76 1.19
N ALA A 66 9.95 -4.84 0.53
CA ALA A 66 10.81 -5.61 -0.33
C ALA A 66 10.03 -6.02 -1.58
N GLY A 67 10.71 -6.21 -2.70
CA GLY A 67 10.05 -6.60 -3.93
C GLY A 67 11.00 -7.18 -4.94
N VAL A 68 10.43 -7.70 -6.01
CA VAL A 68 11.14 -8.34 -7.10
C VAL A 68 10.55 -7.93 -8.44
N PHE A 69 11.43 -7.61 -9.39
CA PHE A 69 11.12 -7.41 -10.79
C PHE A 69 11.81 -8.49 -11.60
N PRO A 70 11.07 -9.50 -12.10
CA PRO A 70 11.64 -10.59 -12.90
C PRO A 70 12.20 -10.09 -14.23
N ALA A 71 13.33 -10.66 -14.66
CA ALA A 71 13.97 -10.29 -15.90
C ALA A 71 13.11 -10.60 -17.15
N PHE A 72 12.33 -11.70 -17.10
CA PHE A 72 11.45 -12.09 -18.22
C PHE A 72 10.34 -11.07 -18.52
N THR A 73 10.02 -10.15 -17.58
CA THR A 73 9.09 -9.03 -17.83
C THR A 73 9.81 -7.78 -18.37
N GLY A 74 11.11 -7.87 -18.64
CA GLY A 74 11.96 -6.70 -18.92
C GLY A 74 12.07 -5.75 -17.74
N TYR A 75 11.93 -6.27 -16.52
CA TYR A 75 11.87 -5.49 -15.27
C TYR A 75 10.71 -4.49 -15.19
N MET A 76 9.70 -4.66 -16.04
CA MET A 76 8.55 -3.75 -16.10
C MET A 76 7.47 -4.10 -15.07
N VAL A 77 7.26 -5.38 -14.81
CA VAL A 77 6.24 -5.86 -13.88
C VAL A 77 6.90 -6.52 -12.68
N GLY A 78 6.47 -6.15 -11.49
CA GLY A 78 7.04 -6.67 -10.24
C GLY A 78 6.00 -6.86 -9.15
N ILE A 79 6.41 -7.59 -8.11
CA ILE A 79 5.62 -7.81 -6.90
C ILE A 79 6.37 -7.19 -5.73
N GLN A 80 5.64 -6.49 -4.87
CA GLN A 80 6.14 -5.85 -3.67
C GLN A 80 5.34 -6.30 -2.46
N ALA A 81 6.01 -6.69 -1.39
CA ALA A 81 5.44 -6.78 -0.05
C ALA A 81 5.90 -5.59 0.78
N GLU A 82 5.01 -5.00 1.55
CA GLU A 82 5.34 -3.88 2.43
C GLU A 82 4.59 -3.97 3.75
N SER A 83 5.17 -3.37 4.79
CA SER A 83 4.53 -3.22 6.08
C SER A 83 4.83 -1.83 6.64
N PHE A 84 3.80 -1.15 7.15
CA PHE A 84 3.92 0.21 7.66
C PHE A 84 2.96 0.48 8.82
N GLY A 85 3.37 1.37 9.70
CA GLY A 85 2.57 1.89 10.79
C GLY A 85 2.17 3.34 10.56
N LEU A 86 0.95 3.70 10.97
CA LEU A 86 0.38 5.04 10.92
C LEU A 86 -0.26 5.38 12.26
N GLY A 87 0.03 6.59 12.76
CA GLY A 87 -0.63 7.14 13.95
C GLY A 87 -1.48 8.36 13.59
N HIS A 88 -2.72 8.42 14.10
CA HIS A 88 -3.67 9.52 13.90
C HIS A 88 -4.36 9.87 15.20
N GLU A 89 -4.63 11.15 15.43
CA GLU A 89 -5.56 11.57 16.47
C GLU A 89 -6.98 11.64 15.92
N VAL A 90 -7.92 11.02 16.61
CA VAL A 90 -9.36 11.04 16.30
C VAL A 90 -10.07 11.88 17.32
N ASN A 91 -10.82 12.88 16.89
CA ASN A 91 -11.63 13.74 17.74
C ASN A 91 -13.00 13.98 17.11
N ALA A 92 -14.05 13.51 17.77
CA ALA A 92 -15.42 13.77 17.44
C ALA A 92 -16.01 14.67 18.57
N PRO A 93 -16.21 15.97 18.34
CA PRO A 93 -16.77 16.86 19.34
C PRO A 93 -18.18 16.45 19.74
N ALA A 94 -18.59 16.83 20.93
CA ALA A 94 -19.92 16.51 21.42
C ALA A 94 -21.01 17.05 20.49
N SER A 95 -21.92 16.19 20.07
CA SER A 95 -23.08 16.53 19.23
C SER A 95 -24.35 15.88 19.77
N MET A 96 -25.51 16.45 19.45
CA MET A 96 -26.79 15.88 19.82
C MET A 96 -27.21 14.87 18.73
N GLY A 97 -27.29 13.60 19.09
CA GLY A 97 -27.84 12.54 18.23
C GLY A 97 -29.22 12.07 18.66
N SER A 98 -29.77 11.09 17.97
CA SER A 98 -31.10 10.52 18.29
C SER A 98 -31.15 9.88 19.67
N SER A 99 -30.02 9.37 20.16
CA SER A 99 -29.87 8.71 21.45
C SER A 99 -29.31 9.63 22.56
N GLY A 100 -29.26 10.95 22.35
CA GLY A 100 -28.70 11.93 23.26
C GLY A 100 -27.33 12.46 22.83
N ILE A 101 -26.54 12.95 23.82
CA ILE A 101 -25.20 13.50 23.56
C ILE A 101 -24.26 12.39 23.12
N GLN A 102 -23.53 12.63 22.04
CA GLN A 102 -22.54 11.72 21.48
C GLN A 102 -21.20 12.43 21.34
N SER A 103 -20.11 11.78 21.72
CA SER A 103 -18.76 12.31 21.55
C SER A 103 -17.74 11.18 21.43
N GLY A 104 -16.60 11.45 20.85
CA GLY A 104 -15.51 10.47 20.72
C GLY A 104 -14.14 11.12 20.72
N ARG A 105 -13.20 10.53 21.43
CA ARG A 105 -11.78 10.89 21.43
C ARG A 105 -10.94 9.61 21.52
N GLY A 106 -9.81 9.59 20.82
CA GLY A 106 -8.86 8.49 20.91
C GLY A 106 -7.67 8.69 19.95
N THR A 107 -6.66 7.86 20.12
CA THR A 107 -5.54 7.76 19.20
C THR A 107 -5.68 6.49 18.36
N LEU A 108 -5.81 6.65 17.05
CA LEU A 108 -5.83 5.54 16.10
C LEU A 108 -4.40 5.19 15.70
N LEU A 109 -3.96 4.00 16.06
CA LEU A 109 -2.72 3.42 15.56
C LEU A 109 -3.08 2.28 14.60
N ALA A 110 -2.64 2.37 13.36
CA ALA A 110 -2.87 1.34 12.36
C ALA A 110 -1.54 0.72 11.91
N TRP A 111 -1.48 -0.61 11.91
CA TRP A 111 -0.37 -1.39 11.35
C TRP A 111 -0.88 -2.17 10.15
N THR A 112 -0.26 -1.94 9.01
CA THR A 112 -0.75 -2.45 7.72
C THR A 112 0.30 -3.28 7.02
N THR A 113 -0.10 -4.42 6.47
CA THR A 113 0.74 -5.27 5.61
C THR A 113 0.04 -5.47 4.28
N MET A 114 0.75 -5.22 3.18
CA MET A 114 0.22 -5.20 1.81
C MET A 114 1.10 -6.01 0.87
N VAL A 115 0.47 -6.60 -0.13
CA VAL A 115 1.13 -7.13 -1.33
C VAL A 115 0.61 -6.34 -2.52
N SER A 116 1.53 -5.85 -3.35
CA SER A 116 1.22 -4.98 -4.49
C SER A 116 1.81 -5.52 -5.78
N LEU A 117 1.05 -5.42 -6.84
CA LEU A 117 1.54 -5.57 -8.21
C LEU A 117 1.96 -4.18 -8.71
N LEU A 118 3.19 -4.09 -9.20
CA LEU A 118 3.77 -2.84 -9.70
C LEU A 118 4.06 -2.94 -11.19
N VAL A 119 3.84 -1.84 -11.88
CA VAL A 119 4.32 -1.64 -13.25
C VAL A 119 5.25 -0.43 -13.23
N GLN A 120 6.49 -0.61 -13.66
CA GLN A 120 7.49 0.46 -13.73
C GLN A 120 8.00 0.65 -15.14
N TYR A 121 8.41 1.89 -15.46
CA TYR A 121 9.18 2.17 -16.65
C TYR A 121 10.65 1.79 -16.40
N PRO A 122 11.30 1.00 -17.28
CA PRO A 122 12.65 0.46 -17.05
C PRO A 122 13.75 1.48 -17.40
N GLY A 123 13.68 2.67 -16.81
CA GLY A 123 14.71 3.70 -16.95
C GLY A 123 16.01 3.35 -16.19
N THR A 124 17.13 3.93 -16.58
CA THR A 124 18.42 3.73 -15.91
C THR A 124 18.52 4.55 -14.63
N LEU A 125 18.25 5.85 -14.70
CA LEU A 125 18.37 6.79 -13.58
C LEU A 125 17.03 6.97 -12.86
N MET A 126 15.95 7.17 -13.59
CA MET A 126 14.62 7.43 -13.06
C MET A 126 13.65 6.36 -13.53
N ARG A 127 12.90 5.78 -12.59
CA ARG A 127 11.92 4.73 -12.84
C ARG A 127 10.58 5.11 -12.21
N PRO A 128 9.71 5.79 -12.95
CA PRO A 128 8.34 5.97 -12.52
C PRO A 128 7.62 4.62 -12.47
N TYR A 129 6.75 4.47 -11.49
CA TYR A 129 5.95 3.26 -11.32
C TYR A 129 4.55 3.57 -10.79
N VAL A 130 3.64 2.67 -11.09
CA VAL A 130 2.29 2.64 -10.55
C VAL A 130 1.96 1.23 -10.11
N GLY A 131 0.99 1.10 -9.23
CA GLY A 131 0.59 -0.23 -8.76
C GLY A 131 -0.70 -0.25 -8.00
N VAL A 132 -1.16 -1.47 -7.75
CA VAL A 132 -2.33 -1.79 -6.94
C VAL A 132 -1.94 -2.83 -5.91
N GLY A 133 -2.49 -2.72 -4.71
CA GLY A 133 -2.17 -3.63 -3.62
C GLY A 133 -3.39 -3.99 -2.78
N VAL A 134 -3.31 -5.19 -2.21
CA VAL A 134 -4.28 -5.71 -1.26
C VAL A 134 -3.55 -6.24 -0.04
N GLY A 135 -4.22 -6.25 1.09
CA GLY A 135 -3.64 -6.73 2.33
C GLY A 135 -4.60 -6.62 3.50
N TRP A 136 -4.03 -6.48 4.67
CA TRP A 136 -4.78 -6.30 5.91
C TRP A 136 -4.16 -5.20 6.76
N SER A 137 -5.03 -4.53 7.50
CA SER A 137 -4.67 -3.48 8.43
C SER A 137 -5.25 -3.78 9.80
N SER A 138 -4.38 -3.85 10.81
CA SER A 138 -4.77 -3.97 12.21
C SER A 138 -4.79 -2.60 12.85
N SER A 139 -5.94 -2.19 13.38
CA SER A 139 -6.14 -0.91 14.02
C SER A 139 -6.28 -1.07 15.53
N PHE A 140 -5.67 -0.16 16.26
CA PHE A 140 -5.78 -0.01 17.70
C PHE A 140 -6.29 1.40 17.99
N LEU A 141 -7.44 1.49 18.60
CA LEU A 141 -7.97 2.75 19.08
C LEU A 141 -7.63 2.85 20.59
N LEU A 142 -6.59 3.63 20.89
CA LEU A 142 -6.04 3.81 22.23
C LEU A 142 -6.71 4.99 22.93
N ASP A 143 -6.73 4.94 24.28
CA ASP A 143 -7.28 6.00 25.14
C ASP A 143 -8.68 6.44 24.71
N THR A 144 -9.48 5.46 24.33
CA THR A 144 -10.82 5.70 23.79
C THR A 144 -11.76 6.19 24.86
N GLN A 145 -12.45 7.27 24.56
CA GLN A 145 -13.60 7.76 25.31
C GLN A 145 -14.74 7.99 24.31
N LEU A 146 -15.62 7.01 24.20
CA LEU A 146 -16.82 7.09 23.37
C LEU A 146 -18.04 7.21 24.26
N MET A 147 -18.92 8.15 23.94
CA MET A 147 -20.15 8.39 24.68
C MET A 147 -21.34 8.42 23.73
N LYS A 148 -22.39 7.69 24.06
CA LYS A 148 -23.69 7.71 23.38
C LYS A 148 -24.81 7.70 24.41
N GLY A 149 -25.43 8.85 24.66
CA GLY A 149 -26.41 9.01 25.73
C GLY A 149 -25.80 8.71 27.12
N SER A 150 -26.34 7.72 27.80
CA SER A 150 -25.84 7.26 29.13
C SER A 150 -24.79 6.15 29.03
N VAL A 151 -24.48 5.64 27.85
CA VAL A 151 -23.50 4.58 27.65
C VAL A 151 -22.14 5.20 27.37
N THR A 152 -21.13 4.81 28.17
CA THR A 152 -19.74 5.22 27.93
C THR A 152 -18.89 3.98 27.72
N GLN A 153 -18.08 4.00 26.65
CA GLN A 153 -17.09 2.96 26.36
C GLN A 153 -15.70 3.58 26.48
N THR A 154 -14.86 2.98 27.31
CA THR A 154 -13.47 3.39 27.53
C THR A 154 -12.54 2.21 27.35
N GLY A 155 -11.27 2.48 27.02
CA GLY A 155 -10.21 1.46 26.88
C GLY A 155 -9.63 1.38 25.49
N THR A 156 -8.96 0.28 25.21
CA THR A 156 -8.33 0.02 23.90
C THR A 156 -9.22 -0.93 23.09
N LEU A 157 -9.58 -0.48 21.89
CA LEU A 157 -10.33 -1.30 20.93
C LEU A 157 -9.38 -1.75 19.82
N ARG A 158 -9.58 -2.98 19.34
CA ARG A 158 -8.77 -3.56 18.27
C ARG A 158 -9.66 -4.15 17.18
N ASP A 159 -9.27 -3.93 15.94
CA ASP A 159 -9.86 -4.59 14.77
C ASP A 159 -8.80 -4.89 13.71
N THR A 160 -9.08 -5.89 12.87
CA THR A 160 -8.24 -6.23 11.71
C THR A 160 -9.13 -6.39 10.50
N SER A 161 -8.88 -5.57 9.50
CA SER A 161 -9.71 -5.48 8.30
C SER A 161 -8.91 -5.60 7.03
N ALA A 162 -9.58 -6.00 5.95
CA ALA A 162 -9.02 -5.96 4.62
C ALA A 162 -8.67 -4.52 4.22
N ALA A 163 -7.55 -4.37 3.53
CA ALA A 163 -7.04 -3.10 3.06
C ALA A 163 -6.76 -3.16 1.56
N PHE A 164 -6.90 -2.02 0.92
CA PHE A 164 -6.64 -1.82 -0.49
C PHE A 164 -5.85 -0.54 -0.71
N GLN A 165 -4.94 -0.54 -1.70
CA GLN A 165 -4.19 0.66 -2.06
C GLN A 165 -3.95 0.79 -3.56
N TYR A 166 -3.88 2.05 -4.01
CA TYR A 166 -3.23 2.45 -5.26
C TYR A 166 -1.93 3.18 -4.91
N VAL A 167 -0.89 2.94 -5.69
CA VAL A 167 0.40 3.59 -5.53
C VAL A 167 0.85 4.21 -6.84
N ALA A 168 1.50 5.36 -6.75
CA ALA A 168 2.21 5.99 -7.85
C ALA A 168 3.49 6.64 -7.30
N GLY A 169 4.62 6.38 -7.92
CA GLY A 169 5.90 6.84 -7.39
C GLY A 169 6.99 6.93 -8.42
N LEU A 170 8.11 7.44 -7.95
CA LEU A 170 9.33 7.58 -8.74
C LEU A 170 10.50 7.05 -7.90
N ARG A 171 11.30 6.14 -8.48
CA ARG A 171 12.61 5.74 -7.97
C ARG A 171 13.68 6.50 -8.74
N ALA A 172 14.66 7.04 -8.03
CA ALA A 172 15.86 7.63 -8.58
C ALA A 172 17.09 6.88 -8.05
N HIS A 173 17.83 6.24 -8.93
CA HIS A 173 19.05 5.52 -8.59
C HIS A 173 20.20 6.51 -8.39
N VAL A 174 20.76 6.52 -7.20
CA VAL A 174 21.90 7.35 -6.81
C VAL A 174 23.21 6.62 -7.15
N THR A 175 23.20 5.30 -7.01
CA THR A 175 24.25 4.38 -7.45
C THR A 175 23.62 3.16 -8.10
N GLU A 176 24.42 2.21 -8.56
CA GLU A 176 23.91 0.94 -9.13
C GLU A 176 23.04 0.15 -8.13
N SER A 177 23.34 0.25 -6.84
CA SER A 177 22.67 -0.49 -5.79
C SER A 177 21.79 0.36 -4.88
N VAL A 178 21.95 1.69 -4.85
CA VAL A 178 21.22 2.59 -3.94
C VAL A 178 20.24 3.45 -4.71
N PHE A 179 19.01 3.48 -4.26
CA PHE A 179 17.99 4.38 -4.80
C PHE A 179 17.27 5.15 -3.69
N VAL A 180 16.79 6.32 -4.03
CA VAL A 180 15.81 7.08 -3.25
C VAL A 180 14.47 7.04 -3.98
N PHE A 181 13.38 7.20 -3.26
CA PHE A 181 12.07 7.22 -3.89
C PHE A 181 11.12 8.18 -3.20
N GLY A 182 10.19 8.70 -4.00
CA GLY A 182 9.00 9.40 -3.53
C GLY A 182 7.76 8.70 -4.05
N GLU A 183 6.74 8.57 -3.21
CA GLU A 183 5.54 7.79 -3.52
C GLU A 183 4.30 8.47 -2.97
N TYR A 184 3.24 8.45 -3.74
CA TYR A 184 1.89 8.79 -3.34
C TYR A 184 1.05 7.51 -3.29
N LYS A 185 0.28 7.32 -2.20
CA LYS A 185 -0.66 6.22 -2.04
C LYS A 185 -2.06 6.73 -1.75
N TYR A 186 -3.03 6.10 -2.35
CA TYR A 186 -4.41 6.15 -1.87
C TYR A 186 -4.69 4.85 -1.14
N PHE A 187 -4.99 4.94 0.14
CA PHE A 187 -5.22 3.80 1.02
C PHE A 187 -6.67 3.79 1.50
N ALA A 188 -7.27 2.60 1.54
CA ALA A 188 -8.63 2.40 2.01
C ALA A 188 -8.74 1.11 2.84
N SER A 189 -9.39 1.22 4.01
CA SER A 189 -9.74 0.11 4.89
C SER A 189 -11.02 0.46 5.65
N ARG A 190 -11.77 -0.53 6.09
CA ARG A 190 -12.95 -0.34 6.92
C ARG A 190 -12.76 -1.06 8.25
N TYR A 191 -12.70 -0.29 9.34
CA TYR A 191 -12.57 -0.82 10.68
C TYR A 191 -13.93 -0.95 11.35
N GLN A 192 -14.11 -2.04 12.12
CA GLN A 192 -15.31 -2.31 12.92
C GLN A 192 -14.85 -2.84 14.27
N TRP A 193 -14.86 -1.98 15.28
CA TRP A 193 -14.45 -2.37 16.62
C TRP A 193 -15.67 -2.89 17.39
N GLY A 194 -15.62 -4.14 17.86
CA GLY A 194 -16.64 -4.71 18.74
C GLY A 194 -16.73 -3.96 20.06
N GLY A 195 -17.90 -4.00 20.70
CA GLY A 195 -18.14 -3.42 22.01
C GLY A 195 -19.59 -2.97 22.19
N SER A 196 -19.87 -2.27 23.29
CA SER A 196 -21.23 -1.81 23.63
C SER A 196 -21.80 -0.80 22.61
N LEU A 197 -20.94 -0.10 21.88
CA LEU A 197 -21.31 0.94 20.94
C LEU A 197 -21.00 0.58 19.47
N ASP A 198 -20.41 -0.60 19.21
CA ASP A 198 -20.02 -1.10 17.87
C ASP A 198 -19.48 0.01 16.94
N PRO A 199 -18.42 0.74 17.34
CA PRO A 199 -17.91 1.83 16.54
C PRO A 199 -17.34 1.31 15.23
N SER A 200 -17.61 2.01 14.13
CA SER A 200 -17.03 1.71 12.81
C SER A 200 -16.49 2.96 12.12
N LEU A 201 -15.44 2.78 11.31
CA LEU A 201 -14.80 3.86 10.59
C LEU A 201 -14.40 3.42 9.17
N ASP A 202 -14.93 4.10 8.18
CA ASP A 202 -14.50 3.98 6.78
C ASP A 202 -13.23 4.84 6.60
N PHE A 203 -12.08 4.22 6.79
CA PHE A 203 -10.80 4.92 6.77
C PHE A 203 -10.24 4.96 5.34
N ARG A 204 -10.17 6.15 4.77
CA ARG A 204 -9.57 6.42 3.47
C ARG A 204 -8.64 7.60 3.60
N THR A 205 -7.40 7.42 3.22
CA THR A 205 -6.38 8.45 3.38
C THR A 205 -5.46 8.51 2.17
N GLN A 206 -4.90 9.70 1.98
CA GLN A 206 -3.83 9.96 1.01
C GLN A 206 -2.51 9.96 1.78
N ILE A 207 -1.54 9.19 1.31
CA ILE A 207 -0.25 9.01 1.97
C ILE A 207 0.83 9.48 1.00
N VAL A 208 1.75 10.29 1.52
CA VAL A 208 2.99 10.63 0.83
C VAL A 208 4.13 9.96 1.58
N ALA A 209 4.98 9.24 0.87
CA ALA A 209 6.12 8.54 1.44
C ALA A 209 7.41 8.95 0.73
N ILE A 210 8.49 9.01 1.50
CA ILE A 210 9.85 9.20 0.99
C ILE A 210 10.78 8.22 1.67
N GLY A 211 11.70 7.63 0.94
CA GLY A 211 12.58 6.63 1.50
C GLY A 211 13.82 6.33 0.67
N VAL A 212 14.61 5.43 1.20
CA VAL A 212 15.85 4.94 0.60
C VAL A 212 15.83 3.42 0.56
N GLY A 213 16.41 2.85 -0.47
CA GLY A 213 16.48 1.41 -0.64
C GLY A 213 17.74 0.94 -1.34
N LEU A 214 17.90 -0.37 -1.29
CA LEU A 214 18.96 -1.10 -1.98
C LEU A 214 18.33 -2.02 -3.03
N SER A 215 18.93 -2.11 -4.21
CA SER A 215 18.55 -3.04 -5.26
C SER A 215 19.75 -3.87 -5.70
N PHE A 216 19.49 -5.12 -6.02
CA PHE A 216 20.48 -6.10 -6.46
C PHE A 216 19.97 -6.80 -7.72
N LYS A 217 20.86 -6.98 -8.68
CA LYS A 217 20.64 -7.73 -9.94
C LYS A 217 21.64 -8.85 -10.05
#